data_985651ed4c075019366c8cafd4f098b1
#
_entry.id   985651ed4c075019366c8cafd4f098b1
#
_cell.length_a   1.000
_cell.length_b   1.000
_cell.length_c   1.000
_cell.angle_alpha   90.00
_cell.angle_beta   90.00
_cell.angle_gamma   90.00
#
_symmetry.space_group_name_H-M   'P 1'
#
loop_
_entity.id
_entity.type
_entity.pdbx_description
1 polymer ?
#
loop_
_entity_poly.entity_id
_entity_poly.type
_entity_poly.pdbx_seq_one_letter_code
_entity_poly.pdbx_strand_id
1 'polypeptide(L)'
;DHESKFFIGLNKWIYANAGADWARPEALSELIDFEPAREKVVQYLITRLSSRASKKFSGRALKNGVFDISEPWGWKDPRTGPALPIWLSIWPEMRIVHVMRHGVDVAASLHTRSNRNWDADSDRFDKWLPIYRWRRSQLPIRRGQRAATLENALDFWAEQVSIENSIIGQREEVLRIRFEDILSQPEMKISEIAEFAGSSISPDMLEEMTSSLDPSRAFSHREDRELLEFAEQNAELLANFGY
;
A
#
# COMPACT_ATOMS: atom_id res chain seq x y z
N ASP A 1 7.13 -2.09 -12.68
CA ASP A 1 6.32 -2.49 -11.52
C ASP A 1 7.14 -3.43 -10.64
N HIS A 2 7.75 -2.90 -9.59
CA HIS A 2 8.55 -3.69 -8.64
C HIS A 2 7.70 -4.36 -7.54
N GLU A 3 6.38 -4.44 -7.71
CA GLU A 3 5.48 -5.06 -6.76
C GLU A 3 5.44 -6.58 -6.93
N SER A 4 5.65 -7.31 -5.83
CA SER A 4 5.58 -8.77 -5.86
C SER A 4 4.16 -9.26 -6.10
N LYS A 5 3.89 -9.80 -7.29
CA LYS A 5 2.58 -10.40 -7.64
C LYS A 5 2.17 -11.52 -6.67
N PHE A 6 3.13 -12.18 -6.02
CA PHE A 6 2.86 -13.22 -5.04
C PHE A 6 2.24 -12.62 -3.76
N PHE A 7 2.90 -11.62 -3.15
CA PHE A 7 2.39 -10.96 -1.94
C PHE A 7 1.13 -10.14 -2.21
N ILE A 8 1.03 -9.47 -3.36
CA ILE A 8 -0.22 -8.84 -3.82
C ILE A 8 -1.38 -9.84 -3.83
N GLY A 9 -1.13 -11.06 -4.31
CA GLY A 9 -2.13 -12.12 -4.32
C GLY A 9 -2.57 -12.55 -2.91
N LEU A 10 -1.63 -12.64 -1.97
CA LEU A 10 -1.91 -12.97 -0.58
C LEU A 10 -2.70 -11.84 0.12
N ASN A 11 -2.29 -10.58 -0.05
CA ASN A 11 -3.04 -9.45 0.50
C ASN A 11 -4.47 -9.37 -0.07
N LYS A 12 -4.64 -9.54 -1.38
CA LYS A 12 -5.99 -9.61 -1.98
C LYS A 12 -6.84 -10.74 -1.39
N TRP A 13 -6.22 -11.87 -1.09
CA TRP A 13 -6.91 -13.00 -0.46
C TRP A 13 -7.31 -12.68 0.99
N ILE A 14 -6.44 -12.03 1.78
CA ILE A 14 -6.76 -11.55 3.13
C ILE A 14 -7.98 -10.62 3.08
N TYR A 15 -7.93 -9.60 2.23
CA TYR A 15 -9.01 -8.64 2.07
C TYR A 15 -10.33 -9.28 1.66
N ALA A 16 -10.29 -10.23 0.70
CA ALA A 16 -11.49 -10.92 0.26
C ALA A 16 -12.14 -11.75 1.38
N ASN A 17 -11.35 -12.36 2.27
CA ASN A 17 -11.86 -13.12 3.42
C ASN A 17 -12.44 -12.23 4.52
N ALA A 18 -12.01 -11.00 4.63
CA ALA A 18 -12.58 -10.00 5.53
C ALA A 18 -13.79 -9.26 4.94
N GLY A 19 -14.16 -9.53 3.68
CA GLY A 19 -15.14 -8.69 2.97
C GLY A 19 -14.66 -7.27 2.71
N ALA A 20 -13.35 -7.04 2.83
CA ALA A 20 -12.68 -5.76 2.63
C ALA A 20 -12.27 -5.56 1.16
N ASP A 21 -12.04 -4.32 0.79
CA ASP A 21 -11.33 -3.95 -0.42
C ASP A 21 -10.39 -2.75 -0.13
N TRP A 22 -9.67 -2.26 -1.14
CA TRP A 22 -8.73 -1.15 -0.93
C TRP A 22 -9.43 0.15 -0.48
N ALA A 23 -10.70 0.34 -0.84
CA ALA A 23 -11.48 1.51 -0.45
C ALA A 23 -12.21 1.34 0.91
N ARG A 24 -12.22 0.13 1.44
CA ARG A 24 -12.87 -0.25 2.70
C ARG A 24 -12.01 -1.20 3.52
N PRO A 25 -10.81 -0.77 3.90
CA PRO A 25 -9.89 -1.60 4.69
C PRO A 25 -10.35 -1.80 6.13
N GLU A 26 -11.26 -0.96 6.63
CA GLU A 26 -11.81 -1.02 7.99
C GLU A 26 -12.48 -2.37 8.28
N ALA A 27 -13.02 -3.05 7.27
CA ALA A 27 -13.58 -4.39 7.43
C ALA A 27 -12.54 -5.47 7.83
N LEU A 28 -11.23 -5.16 7.70
CA LEU A 28 -10.17 -6.05 8.20
C LEU A 28 -10.18 -6.17 9.72
N SER A 29 -10.63 -5.15 10.46
CA SER A 29 -10.64 -5.16 11.92
C SER A 29 -11.43 -6.35 12.46
N GLU A 30 -12.60 -6.65 11.90
CA GLU A 30 -13.40 -7.79 12.32
C GLU A 30 -12.66 -9.13 12.19
N LEU A 31 -11.91 -9.31 11.09
CA LEU A 31 -11.09 -10.50 10.88
C LEU A 31 -9.89 -10.54 11.84
N ILE A 32 -9.27 -9.38 12.09
CA ILE A 32 -8.09 -9.25 12.95
C ILE A 32 -8.47 -9.49 14.41
N ASP A 33 -9.59 -8.94 14.87
CA ASP A 33 -10.03 -8.99 16.27
C ASP A 33 -10.64 -10.34 16.64
N PHE A 34 -11.21 -11.06 15.66
CA PHE A 34 -11.72 -12.41 15.89
C PHE A 34 -10.60 -13.45 15.77
N GLU A 35 -9.95 -13.74 16.90
CA GLU A 35 -8.78 -14.62 17.00
C GLU A 35 -8.91 -15.96 16.24
N PRO A 36 -10.03 -16.72 16.34
CA PRO A 36 -10.14 -17.98 15.61
C PRO A 36 -10.07 -17.84 14.08
N ALA A 37 -10.60 -16.74 13.53
CA ALA A 37 -10.51 -16.46 12.08
C ALA A 37 -9.11 -16.00 11.71
N ARG A 38 -8.52 -15.09 12.49
CA ARG A 38 -7.14 -14.62 12.31
C ARG A 38 -6.15 -15.80 12.29
N GLU A 39 -6.25 -16.74 13.23
CA GLU A 39 -5.40 -17.93 13.25
C GLU A 39 -5.52 -18.77 11.99
N LYS A 40 -6.74 -18.97 11.47
CA LYS A 40 -6.96 -19.70 10.20
C LYS A 40 -6.33 -19.00 9.02
N VAL A 41 -6.43 -17.69 8.97
CA VAL A 41 -5.78 -16.87 7.94
C VAL A 41 -4.25 -17.00 8.03
N VAL A 42 -3.68 -16.84 9.21
CA VAL A 42 -2.23 -16.99 9.46
C VAL A 42 -1.75 -18.39 9.05
N GLN A 43 -2.46 -19.44 9.46
CA GLN A 43 -2.13 -20.82 9.09
C GLN A 43 -2.14 -21.05 7.58
N TYR A 44 -3.15 -20.51 6.88
CA TYR A 44 -3.19 -20.56 5.42
C TYR A 44 -2.00 -19.83 4.79
N LEU A 45 -1.68 -18.62 5.27
CA LEU A 45 -0.55 -17.84 4.76
C LEU A 45 0.77 -18.60 4.95
N ILE A 46 1.02 -19.16 6.13
CA ILE A 46 2.22 -19.98 6.41
C ILE A 46 2.30 -21.13 5.40
N THR A 47 1.18 -21.84 5.15
CA THR A 47 1.12 -22.92 4.17
C THR A 47 1.47 -22.43 2.76
N ARG A 48 0.97 -21.26 2.36
CA ARG A 48 1.27 -20.68 1.04
C ARG A 48 2.72 -20.22 0.93
N LEU A 49 3.25 -19.59 1.96
CA LEU A 49 4.62 -19.11 2.06
C LEU A 49 5.63 -20.25 2.03
N SER A 50 5.33 -21.37 2.69
CA SER A 50 6.17 -22.60 2.70
C SER A 50 6.06 -23.41 1.42
N SER A 51 5.07 -23.14 0.57
CA SER A 51 4.79 -23.98 -0.62
C SER A 51 5.63 -23.59 -1.82
N ARG A 52 5.65 -24.47 -2.84
CA ARG A 52 6.26 -24.17 -4.15
C ARG A 52 5.69 -22.94 -4.84
N ALA A 53 4.51 -22.44 -4.43
CA ALA A 53 3.93 -21.22 -5.00
C ALA A 53 4.80 -20.00 -4.73
N SER A 54 5.59 -19.99 -3.63
CA SER A 54 6.53 -18.94 -3.28
C SER A 54 7.70 -18.78 -4.27
N LYS A 55 7.93 -19.81 -5.15
CA LYS A 55 8.87 -19.68 -6.28
C LYS A 55 8.60 -18.46 -7.14
N LYS A 56 7.33 -18.00 -7.21
CA LYS A 56 6.97 -16.78 -7.94
C LYS A 56 7.61 -15.51 -7.36
N PHE A 57 8.01 -15.57 -6.09
CA PHE A 57 8.70 -14.49 -5.41
C PHE A 57 10.21 -14.72 -5.37
N SER A 58 10.65 -15.89 -4.88
CA SER A 58 12.07 -16.22 -4.69
C SER A 58 12.84 -16.52 -5.98
N GLY A 59 12.15 -16.67 -7.12
CA GLY A 59 12.74 -17.08 -8.40
C GLY A 59 13.15 -18.55 -8.46
N ARG A 60 13.33 -19.20 -7.32
CA ARG A 60 13.76 -20.61 -7.20
C ARG A 60 12.84 -21.42 -6.29
N ALA A 61 12.79 -22.73 -6.46
CA ALA A 61 12.03 -23.60 -5.57
C ALA A 61 12.90 -23.88 -4.31
N LEU A 62 12.38 -23.50 -3.16
CA LEU A 62 12.98 -23.73 -1.85
C LEU A 62 12.13 -24.75 -1.09
N LYS A 63 12.75 -25.53 -0.17
CA LYS A 63 12.10 -26.65 0.54
C LYS A 63 10.95 -26.12 1.41
N ASN A 64 11.20 -25.04 2.19
CA ASN A 64 10.22 -24.40 3.04
C ASN A 64 9.81 -23.01 2.50
N GLY A 65 9.85 -22.81 1.18
CA GLY A 65 9.44 -21.58 0.54
C GLY A 65 10.24 -20.36 0.96
N VAL A 66 9.56 -19.23 1.26
CA VAL A 66 10.24 -17.98 1.64
C VAL A 66 11.03 -18.08 2.95
N PHE A 67 10.72 -19.04 3.81
CA PHE A 67 11.42 -19.23 5.09
C PHE A 67 12.86 -19.75 4.93
N ASP A 68 13.22 -20.27 3.75
CA ASP A 68 14.59 -20.71 3.43
C ASP A 68 15.42 -19.60 2.74
N ILE A 69 14.90 -18.37 2.60
CA ILE A 69 15.66 -17.25 2.06
C ILE A 69 16.57 -16.71 3.16
N SER A 70 17.88 -16.75 2.94
CA SER A 70 18.90 -16.30 3.90
C SER A 70 19.28 -14.83 3.73
N GLU A 71 19.11 -14.31 2.51
CA GLU A 71 19.42 -12.93 2.18
C GLU A 71 18.28 -12.00 2.66
N PRO A 72 18.55 -10.72 2.95
CA PRO A 72 17.50 -9.73 3.22
C PRO A 72 16.52 -9.66 2.06
N TRP A 73 15.24 -9.72 2.36
CA TRP A 73 14.18 -9.64 1.36
C TRP A 73 12.95 -8.89 1.90
N GLY A 74 12.10 -8.43 1.01
CA GLY A 74 10.89 -7.73 1.38
C GLY A 74 9.91 -7.61 0.22
N TRP A 75 8.78 -7.01 0.49
CA TRP A 75 7.80 -6.70 -0.55
C TRP A 75 7.17 -5.32 -0.28
N LYS A 76 6.60 -4.73 -1.32
CA LYS A 76 5.81 -3.50 -1.23
C LYS A 76 4.42 -3.77 -1.80
N ASP A 77 3.40 -3.45 -1.02
CA ASP A 77 1.99 -3.41 -1.43
C ASP A 77 1.24 -2.50 -0.45
N PRO A 78 0.54 -1.46 -0.91
CA PRO A 78 -0.23 -0.55 -0.05
C PRO A 78 -1.25 -1.26 0.85
N ARG A 79 -1.74 -2.43 0.43
CA ARG A 79 -2.66 -3.25 1.23
C ARG A 79 -2.01 -3.93 2.43
N THR A 80 -0.68 -3.94 2.49
CA THR A 80 0.04 -4.53 3.64
C THR A 80 -0.19 -3.72 4.90
N GLY A 81 -0.29 -2.38 4.82
CA GLY A 81 -0.45 -1.51 5.98
C GLY A 81 -1.63 -1.93 6.87
N PRO A 82 -2.89 -1.87 6.41
CA PRO A 82 -4.03 -2.32 7.21
C PRO A 82 -4.03 -3.81 7.58
N ALA A 83 -3.40 -4.68 6.76
CA ALA A 83 -3.27 -6.12 7.04
C ALA A 83 -2.05 -6.46 7.91
N LEU A 84 -1.27 -5.47 8.34
CA LEU A 84 -0.03 -5.65 9.06
C LEU A 84 -0.15 -6.52 10.34
N PRO A 85 -1.21 -6.44 11.15
CA PRO A 85 -1.35 -7.32 12.32
C PRO A 85 -1.34 -8.81 11.97
N ILE A 86 -1.86 -9.19 10.80
CA ILE A 86 -1.82 -10.57 10.31
C ILE A 86 -0.37 -10.97 9.95
N TRP A 87 0.36 -10.08 9.27
CA TRP A 87 1.75 -10.32 8.90
C TRP A 87 2.68 -10.36 10.11
N LEU A 88 2.45 -9.50 11.11
CA LEU A 88 3.18 -9.49 12.37
C LEU A 88 2.93 -10.76 13.22
N SER A 89 1.82 -11.44 13.01
CA SER A 89 1.60 -12.76 13.63
C SER A 89 2.51 -13.85 13.04
N ILE A 90 3.04 -13.64 11.82
CA ILE A 90 3.99 -14.58 11.17
C ILE A 90 5.44 -14.14 11.46
N TRP A 91 5.72 -12.86 11.37
CA TRP A 91 7.03 -12.25 11.56
C TRP A 91 6.95 -11.08 12.55
N PRO A 92 6.94 -11.33 13.87
CA PRO A 92 6.83 -10.27 14.87
C PRO A 92 7.95 -9.22 14.79
N GLU A 93 9.13 -9.64 14.36
CA GLU A 93 10.36 -8.84 14.26
C GLU A 93 10.60 -8.24 12.87
N MET A 94 9.56 -8.26 12.01
CA MET A 94 9.74 -7.74 10.67
C MET A 94 10.00 -6.24 10.69
N ARG A 95 10.99 -5.82 9.90
CA ARG A 95 11.32 -4.41 9.70
C ARG A 95 10.33 -3.77 8.73
N ILE A 96 9.84 -2.59 9.08
CA ILE A 96 8.81 -1.89 8.33
C ILE A 96 9.36 -0.54 7.88
N VAL A 97 9.44 -0.31 6.58
CA VAL A 97 9.69 1.02 6.02
C VAL A 97 8.35 1.67 5.71
N HIS A 98 7.93 2.61 6.54
CA HIS A 98 6.69 3.36 6.37
C HIS A 98 6.97 4.64 5.61
N VAL A 99 6.61 4.65 4.33
CA VAL A 99 6.80 5.82 3.45
C VAL A 99 5.50 6.60 3.38
N MET A 100 5.51 7.81 3.92
CA MET A 100 4.38 8.73 3.88
C MET A 100 4.62 9.82 2.82
N ARG A 101 3.57 10.21 2.13
CA ARG A 101 3.57 11.30 1.14
C ARG A 101 2.52 12.33 1.51
N HIS A 102 2.75 13.60 1.15
CA HIS A 102 1.82 14.71 1.39
C HIS A 102 0.39 14.36 0.96
N GLY A 103 -0.57 14.59 1.88
CA GLY A 103 -1.96 14.14 1.71
C GLY A 103 -2.62 14.65 0.45
N VAL A 104 -2.40 15.91 0.09
CA VAL A 104 -3.00 16.49 -1.14
C VAL A 104 -2.43 15.85 -2.41
N ASP A 105 -1.15 15.54 -2.47
CA ASP A 105 -0.55 14.84 -3.61
C ASP A 105 -1.13 13.42 -3.78
N VAL A 106 -1.37 12.74 -2.66
CA VAL A 106 -2.01 11.42 -2.68
C VAL A 106 -3.47 11.54 -3.07
N ALA A 107 -4.21 12.50 -2.51
CA ALA A 107 -5.62 12.74 -2.82
C ALA A 107 -5.82 13.06 -4.31
N ALA A 108 -5.02 13.96 -4.89
CA ALA A 108 -5.07 14.30 -6.32
C ALA A 108 -4.82 13.06 -7.21
N SER A 109 -3.82 12.24 -6.85
CA SER A 109 -3.52 10.99 -7.56
C SER A 109 -4.66 9.96 -7.47
N LEU A 110 -5.28 9.82 -6.30
CA LEU A 110 -6.41 8.92 -6.08
C LEU A 110 -7.66 9.40 -6.83
N HIS A 111 -7.97 10.69 -6.76
CA HIS A 111 -9.08 11.32 -7.45
C HIS A 111 -8.97 11.14 -8.97
N THR A 112 -7.82 11.48 -9.56
CA THR A 112 -7.57 11.30 -11.00
C THR A 112 -7.74 9.84 -11.42
N ARG A 113 -7.22 8.89 -10.64
CA ARG A 113 -7.35 7.45 -10.92
C ARG A 113 -8.78 6.97 -10.78
N SER A 114 -9.52 7.47 -9.79
CA SER A 114 -10.93 7.17 -9.55
C SER A 114 -11.78 7.58 -10.74
N ASN A 115 -11.63 8.82 -11.21
CA ASN A 115 -12.39 9.35 -12.35
C ASN A 115 -12.08 8.55 -13.63
N ARG A 116 -10.82 8.30 -13.94
CA ARG A 116 -10.45 7.47 -15.09
C ARG A 116 -11.03 6.06 -15.02
N ASN A 117 -11.06 5.45 -13.84
CA ASN A 117 -11.66 4.12 -13.67
C ASN A 117 -13.17 4.17 -13.78
N TRP A 118 -13.80 5.24 -13.29
CA TRP A 118 -15.25 5.45 -13.42
C TRP A 118 -15.67 5.54 -14.88
N ASP A 119 -14.98 6.34 -15.69
CA ASP A 119 -15.27 6.48 -17.12
C ASP A 119 -15.18 5.12 -17.82
N ALA A 120 -14.10 4.37 -17.58
CA ALA A 120 -13.92 3.04 -18.15
C ALA A 120 -14.95 2.01 -17.68
N ASP A 121 -15.35 2.06 -16.41
CA ASP A 121 -16.36 1.14 -15.84
C ASP A 121 -17.77 1.53 -16.25
N SER A 122 -18.07 2.83 -16.42
CA SER A 122 -19.35 3.35 -16.93
C SER A 122 -19.56 2.91 -18.37
N ASP A 123 -18.58 3.13 -19.24
CA ASP A 123 -18.62 2.68 -20.63
C ASP A 123 -18.83 1.17 -20.76
N ARG A 124 -18.13 0.42 -19.89
CA ARG A 124 -18.27 -1.05 -19.85
C ARG A 124 -19.66 -1.44 -19.35
N PHE A 125 -20.17 -0.76 -18.34
CA PHE A 125 -21.50 -1.00 -17.80
C PHE A 125 -22.59 -0.80 -18.86
N ASP A 126 -22.56 0.32 -19.56
CA ASP A 126 -23.56 0.64 -20.59
C ASP A 126 -23.51 -0.38 -21.73
N LYS A 127 -22.33 -0.75 -22.17
CA LYS A 127 -22.10 -1.77 -23.21
C LYS A 127 -22.59 -3.16 -22.81
N TRP A 128 -22.45 -3.54 -21.54
CA TRP A 128 -22.75 -4.89 -21.05
C TRP A 128 -24.01 -4.96 -20.18
N LEU A 129 -24.76 -3.90 -20.04
CA LEU A 129 -25.98 -3.82 -19.24
C LEU A 129 -26.97 -5.00 -19.46
N PRO A 130 -27.22 -5.46 -20.71
CA PRO A 130 -28.11 -6.62 -20.92
C PRO A 130 -27.61 -7.89 -20.27
N ILE A 131 -26.29 -8.09 -20.23
CA ILE A 131 -25.65 -9.30 -19.64
C ILE A 131 -25.63 -9.21 -18.10
N TYR A 132 -25.40 -8.02 -17.55
CA TYR A 132 -25.46 -7.81 -16.08
C TYR A 132 -26.86 -8.07 -15.52
N ARG A 133 -27.92 -7.70 -16.23
CA ARG A 133 -29.31 -8.04 -15.86
C ARG A 133 -29.53 -9.54 -15.73
N TRP A 134 -28.84 -10.33 -16.55
CA TRP A 134 -29.04 -11.78 -16.63
C TRP A 134 -28.18 -12.53 -15.61
N ARG A 135 -26.95 -12.09 -15.38
CA ARG A 135 -25.97 -12.82 -14.54
C ARG A 135 -26.01 -12.47 -13.06
N ARG A 136 -26.77 -11.52 -12.62
CA ARG A 136 -26.76 -11.01 -11.22
C ARG A 136 -25.33 -10.75 -10.68
N SER A 137 -24.38 -10.43 -11.57
CA SER A 137 -23.00 -10.16 -11.18
C SER A 137 -22.91 -8.83 -10.46
N GLN A 138 -21.99 -8.73 -9.50
CA GLN A 138 -21.72 -7.47 -8.81
C GLN A 138 -21.16 -6.46 -9.80
N LEU A 139 -21.73 -5.26 -9.78
CA LEU A 139 -21.26 -4.16 -10.60
C LEU A 139 -19.93 -3.62 -10.04
N PRO A 140 -18.96 -3.27 -10.90
CA PRO A 140 -17.66 -2.73 -10.47
C PRO A 140 -17.75 -1.31 -9.87
N ILE A 141 -18.93 -0.71 -9.84
CA ILE A 141 -19.22 0.67 -9.40
C ILE A 141 -18.69 1.01 -7.99
N ARG A 142 -18.47 0.00 -7.13
CA ARG A 142 -18.10 0.23 -5.72
C ARG A 142 -16.67 0.75 -5.53
N ARG A 143 -15.79 0.63 -6.51
CA ARG A 143 -14.34 0.85 -6.34
C ARG A 143 -13.87 2.29 -6.52
N GLY A 144 -14.67 3.14 -7.15
CA GLY A 144 -14.27 4.51 -7.47
C GLY A 144 -14.85 5.60 -6.56
N GLN A 145 -15.90 5.31 -5.81
CA GLN A 145 -16.69 6.35 -5.13
C GLN A 145 -15.97 7.00 -3.96
N ARG A 146 -15.06 6.28 -3.28
CA ARG A 146 -14.38 6.80 -2.09
C ARG A 146 -13.36 7.90 -2.39
N ALA A 147 -12.90 8.02 -3.62
CA ALA A 147 -12.00 9.08 -4.07
C ALA A 147 -12.61 9.89 -5.23
N ALA A 148 -13.95 9.98 -5.27
CA ALA A 148 -14.68 10.68 -6.33
C ALA A 148 -14.51 12.20 -6.25
N THR A 149 -14.21 12.75 -5.08
CA THR A 149 -13.84 14.16 -4.87
C THR A 149 -12.47 14.24 -4.19
N LEU A 150 -11.85 15.43 -4.20
CA LEU A 150 -10.58 15.67 -3.53
C LEU A 150 -10.71 15.52 -2.01
N GLU A 151 -11.80 16.02 -1.42
CA GLU A 151 -12.11 15.92 0.00
C GLU A 151 -12.19 14.44 0.42
N ASN A 152 -13.02 13.65 -0.27
CA ASN A 152 -13.15 12.23 0.03
C ASN A 152 -11.83 11.46 -0.11
N ALA A 153 -10.99 11.85 -1.08
CA ALA A 153 -9.68 11.25 -1.29
C ALA A 153 -8.69 11.63 -0.18
N LEU A 154 -8.75 12.88 0.33
CA LEU A 154 -7.93 13.34 1.43
C LEU A 154 -8.37 12.69 2.75
N ASP A 155 -9.66 12.59 3.03
CA ASP A 155 -10.21 11.89 4.18
C ASP A 155 -9.79 10.42 4.18
N PHE A 156 -9.84 9.77 3.01
CA PHE A 156 -9.38 8.40 2.85
C PHE A 156 -7.87 8.25 3.14
N TRP A 157 -7.04 9.19 2.66
CA TRP A 157 -5.61 9.20 3.00
C TRP A 157 -5.39 9.35 4.51
N ALA A 158 -6.07 10.29 5.15
CA ALA A 158 -5.95 10.53 6.59
C ALA A 158 -6.35 9.30 7.41
N GLU A 159 -7.43 8.63 7.02
CA GLU A 159 -7.88 7.38 7.66
C GLU A 159 -6.84 6.26 7.50
N GLN A 160 -6.30 6.06 6.28
CA GLN A 160 -5.27 5.04 6.03
C GLN A 160 -4.03 5.28 6.90
N VAL A 161 -3.52 6.51 6.91
CA VAL A 161 -2.34 6.87 7.72
C VAL A 161 -2.64 6.69 9.21
N SER A 162 -3.86 7.02 9.66
CA SER A 162 -4.26 6.83 11.06
C SER A 162 -4.30 5.35 11.44
N ILE A 163 -4.88 4.48 10.59
CA ILE A 163 -4.89 3.03 10.79
C ILE A 163 -3.46 2.49 10.86
N GLU A 164 -2.62 2.85 9.89
CA GLU A 164 -1.23 2.40 9.86
C GLU A 164 -0.46 2.89 11.09
N ASN A 165 -0.56 4.15 11.47
CA ASN A 165 0.08 4.70 12.66
C ASN A 165 -0.39 4.01 13.94
N SER A 166 -1.66 3.63 14.07
CA SER A 166 -2.16 2.90 15.22
C SER A 166 -1.56 1.49 15.33
N ILE A 167 -1.32 0.83 14.19
CA ILE A 167 -0.73 -0.51 14.13
C ILE A 167 0.78 -0.49 14.39
N ILE A 168 1.50 0.43 13.74
CA ILE A 168 2.95 0.50 13.89
C ILE A 168 3.38 1.14 15.21
N GLY A 169 2.55 2.04 15.78
CA GLY A 169 2.75 2.64 17.09
C GLY A 169 4.17 3.15 17.33
N GLN A 170 4.77 2.74 18.44
CA GLN A 170 6.14 3.08 18.85
C GLN A 170 7.12 1.92 18.63
N ARG A 171 6.85 1.04 17.67
CA ARG A 171 7.74 -0.08 17.36
C ARG A 171 9.12 0.40 16.91
N GLU A 172 10.16 -0.24 17.43
CA GLU A 172 11.55 0.06 17.07
C GLU A 172 11.90 -0.42 15.65
N GLU A 173 11.22 -1.47 15.18
CA GLU A 173 11.42 -2.05 13.85
C GLU A 173 10.70 -1.24 12.73
N VAL A 174 10.45 0.04 12.95
CA VAL A 174 9.80 0.93 11.97
C VAL A 174 10.68 2.12 11.63
N LEU A 175 11.06 2.19 10.36
CA LEU A 175 11.66 3.38 9.78
C LEU A 175 10.57 4.24 9.11
N ARG A 176 10.35 5.45 9.62
CA ARG A 176 9.40 6.42 9.05
C ARG A 176 10.12 7.39 8.16
N ILE A 177 9.71 7.48 6.90
CA ILE A 177 10.33 8.36 5.91
C ILE A 177 9.25 9.10 5.14
N ARG A 178 9.47 10.37 4.87
CA ARG A 178 8.65 11.12 3.91
C ARG A 178 9.13 10.87 2.48
N PHE A 179 8.20 10.69 1.58
CA PHE A 179 8.51 10.54 0.16
C PHE A 179 9.28 11.74 -0.39
N GLU A 180 8.95 12.93 0.08
CA GLU A 180 9.58 14.19 -0.29
C GLU A 180 11.06 14.23 0.15
N ASP A 181 11.38 13.64 1.31
CA ASP A 181 12.77 13.53 1.78
C ASP A 181 13.58 12.58 0.90
N ILE A 182 12.97 11.50 0.40
CA ILE A 182 13.62 10.59 -0.55
C ILE A 182 13.97 11.34 -1.85
N LEU A 183 13.08 12.23 -2.30
CA LEU A 183 13.31 12.99 -3.53
C LEU A 183 14.31 14.15 -3.36
N SER A 184 14.36 14.76 -2.16
CA SER A 184 15.28 15.88 -1.89
C SER A 184 16.70 15.43 -1.52
N GLN A 185 16.83 14.22 -0.91
CA GLN A 185 18.11 13.68 -0.43
C GLN A 185 18.21 12.18 -0.80
N PRO A 186 18.18 11.84 -2.10
CA PRO A 186 17.95 10.47 -2.55
C PRO A 186 19.04 9.50 -2.09
N GLU A 187 20.31 9.84 -2.24
CA GLU A 187 21.41 8.95 -1.87
C GLU A 187 21.40 8.63 -0.38
N MET A 188 21.21 9.66 0.44
CA MET A 188 21.17 9.51 1.90
C MET A 188 19.99 8.65 2.34
N LYS A 189 18.78 8.94 1.82
CA LYS A 189 17.56 8.24 2.23
C LYS A 189 17.49 6.81 1.72
N ILE A 190 17.99 6.53 0.52
CA ILE A 190 18.08 5.17 0.00
C ILE A 190 19.11 4.36 0.80
N SER A 191 20.24 4.97 1.17
CA SER A 191 21.24 4.31 2.02
C SER A 191 20.69 4.01 3.41
N GLU A 192 19.96 4.94 4.03
CA GLU A 192 19.27 4.77 5.31
C GLU A 192 18.26 3.60 5.27
N ILE A 193 17.47 3.52 4.20
CA ILE A 193 16.52 2.42 3.98
C ILE A 193 17.26 1.09 3.86
N ALA A 194 18.34 1.04 3.11
CA ALA A 194 19.12 -0.18 2.92
C ALA A 194 19.77 -0.67 4.21
N GLU A 195 20.39 0.22 4.96
CA GLU A 195 20.97 -0.08 6.26
C GLU A 195 19.91 -0.61 7.23
N PHE A 196 18.77 0.10 7.31
CA PHE A 196 17.65 -0.36 8.11
C PHE A 196 17.13 -1.73 7.67
N ALA A 197 17.07 -2.01 6.37
CA ALA A 197 16.67 -3.32 5.84
C ALA A 197 17.73 -4.41 6.07
N GLY A 198 18.93 -4.07 6.53
CA GLY A 198 20.05 -5.00 6.70
C GLY A 198 20.68 -5.40 5.36
N SER A 199 20.58 -4.56 4.36
CA SER A 199 21.15 -4.75 3.02
C SER A 199 22.26 -3.74 2.76
N SER A 200 23.21 -4.13 1.90
CA SER A 200 24.22 -3.20 1.37
C SER A 200 23.86 -2.82 -0.07
N ILE A 201 24.04 -1.56 -0.41
CA ILE A 201 23.86 -1.05 -1.78
C ILE A 201 25.24 -0.70 -2.34
N SER A 202 25.55 -1.20 -3.56
CA SER A 202 26.76 -0.77 -4.26
C SER A 202 26.58 0.67 -4.80
N PRO A 203 27.68 1.41 -5.01
CA PRO A 203 27.59 2.75 -5.60
C PRO A 203 26.83 2.79 -6.94
N ASP A 204 27.06 1.80 -7.80
CA ASP A 204 26.40 1.71 -9.11
C ASP A 204 24.87 1.50 -8.97
N MET A 205 24.44 0.64 -8.03
CA MET A 205 23.02 0.46 -7.74
C MET A 205 22.39 1.72 -7.15
N LEU A 206 23.11 2.42 -6.29
CA LEU A 206 22.64 3.67 -5.69
C LEU A 206 22.43 4.73 -6.77
N GLU A 207 23.41 4.89 -7.70
CA GLU A 207 23.30 5.79 -8.83
C GLU A 207 22.12 5.43 -9.76
N GLU A 208 21.92 4.15 -10.08
CA GLU A 208 20.78 3.68 -10.86
C GLU A 208 19.43 4.00 -10.19
N MET A 209 19.33 3.75 -8.89
CA MET A 209 18.10 4.01 -8.13
C MET A 209 17.80 5.51 -8.04
N THR A 210 18.82 6.34 -7.78
CA THR A 210 18.66 7.79 -7.63
C THR A 210 18.35 8.47 -8.96
N SER A 211 18.99 8.04 -10.07
CA SER A 211 18.77 8.60 -11.41
C SER A 211 17.34 8.36 -11.93
N SER A 212 16.65 7.36 -11.41
CA SER A 212 15.27 7.04 -11.79
C SER A 212 14.21 7.89 -11.07
N LEU A 213 14.61 8.68 -10.08
CA LEU A 213 13.70 9.51 -9.28
C LEU A 213 13.41 10.83 -10.00
N ASP A 214 12.16 11.29 -9.88
CA ASP A 214 11.69 12.55 -10.41
C ASP A 214 11.43 13.54 -9.25
N PRO A 215 12.34 14.53 -9.01
CA PRO A 215 12.20 15.49 -7.93
C PRO A 215 10.94 16.36 -8.01
N SER A 216 10.40 16.58 -9.22
CA SER A 216 9.19 17.39 -9.41
C SER A 216 7.94 16.79 -8.76
N ARG A 217 8.01 15.53 -8.37
CA ARG A 217 6.92 14.85 -7.67
C ARG A 217 6.83 15.19 -6.17
N ALA A 218 7.88 15.86 -5.61
CA ALA A 218 7.83 16.35 -4.24
C ALA A 218 6.93 17.58 -4.16
N PHE A 219 5.89 17.50 -3.32
CA PHE A 219 4.92 18.58 -3.15
C PHE A 219 4.31 19.09 -4.48
N SER A 220 4.03 18.18 -5.42
CA SER A 220 3.54 18.51 -6.77
C SER A 220 2.24 19.33 -6.76
N HIS A 221 1.44 19.28 -5.68
CA HIS A 221 0.26 20.13 -5.50
C HIS A 221 0.57 21.63 -5.53
N ARG A 222 1.82 22.03 -5.23
CA ARG A 222 2.23 23.45 -5.25
C ARG A 222 2.31 24.06 -6.63
N GLU A 223 2.37 23.23 -7.68
CA GLU A 223 2.37 23.66 -9.07
C GLU A 223 0.95 23.87 -9.64
N ASP A 224 -0.08 23.42 -8.89
CA ASP A 224 -1.48 23.55 -9.27
C ASP A 224 -2.18 24.46 -8.26
N ARG A 225 -2.75 25.56 -8.75
CA ARG A 225 -3.37 26.59 -7.90
C ARG A 225 -4.56 26.03 -7.09
N GLU A 226 -5.39 25.19 -7.70
CA GLU A 226 -6.55 24.60 -7.01
C GLU A 226 -6.09 23.67 -5.89
N LEU A 227 -5.05 22.86 -6.16
CA LEU A 227 -4.50 21.95 -5.16
C LEU A 227 -3.76 22.70 -4.05
N LEU A 228 -3.12 23.83 -4.34
CA LEU A 228 -2.48 24.66 -3.35
C LEU A 228 -3.51 25.30 -2.41
N GLU A 229 -4.57 25.91 -2.97
CA GLU A 229 -5.67 26.49 -2.20
C GLU A 229 -6.38 25.40 -1.35
N PHE A 230 -6.53 24.19 -1.89
CA PHE A 230 -7.08 23.04 -1.18
C PHE A 230 -6.17 22.59 -0.02
N ALA A 231 -4.85 22.60 -0.20
CA ALA A 231 -3.89 22.29 0.87
C ALA A 231 -3.97 23.32 2.02
N GLU A 232 -4.07 24.60 1.70
CA GLU A 232 -4.22 25.67 2.69
C GLU A 232 -5.52 25.52 3.49
N GLN A 233 -6.64 25.18 2.84
CA GLN A 233 -7.92 24.94 3.50
C GLN A 233 -7.90 23.73 4.44
N ASN A 234 -7.01 22.77 4.20
CA ASN A 234 -6.88 21.54 4.99
C ASN A 234 -5.60 21.50 5.85
N ALA A 235 -4.98 22.67 6.10
CA ALA A 235 -3.69 22.74 6.80
C ALA A 235 -3.74 22.12 8.21
N GLU A 236 -4.84 22.26 8.95
CA GLU A 236 -5.00 21.67 10.28
C GLU A 236 -5.00 20.13 10.21
N LEU A 237 -5.71 19.55 9.26
CA LEU A 237 -5.70 18.10 9.05
C LEU A 237 -4.30 17.60 8.68
N LEU A 238 -3.63 18.29 7.75
CA LEU A 238 -2.28 17.93 7.30
C LEU A 238 -1.26 18.02 8.44
N ALA A 239 -1.37 19.03 9.29
CA ALA A 239 -0.50 19.21 10.46
C ALA A 239 -0.56 18.03 11.45
N ASN A 240 -1.72 17.36 11.59
CA ASN A 240 -1.86 16.16 12.43
C ASN A 240 -0.98 14.98 11.94
N PHE A 241 -0.58 15.02 10.67
CA PHE A 241 0.31 14.02 10.06
C PHE A 241 1.72 14.57 9.76
N GLY A 242 2.01 15.78 10.27
CA GLY A 242 3.34 16.39 10.18
C GLY A 242 3.63 17.13 8.86
N TYR A 243 2.60 17.57 8.13
CA TYR A 243 2.72 18.40 6.92
C TYR A 243 2.21 19.81 7.12
#